data_fce4b40bc5d09d312649351a2f6722e3
#
_entry.id   fce4b40bc5d09d312649351a2f6722e3
#
_cell.length_a   1.000
_cell.length_b   1.000
_cell.length_c   1.000
_cell.angle_alpha   90.00
_cell.angle_beta   90.00
_cell.angle_gamma   90.00
#
_symmetry.space_group_name_H-M   'P 1'
#
loop_
_entity.id
_entity.type
_entity.pdbx_description
1 polymer ?
#
loop_
_entity_poly.entity_id
_entity_poly.type
_entity_poly.pdbx_seq_one_letter_code
_entity_poly.pdbx_strand_id
1 'polypeptide(L)'
;MTKIYIYLVLAASLSALSTDMIVPALPELQKAFNADYSLIQLSISGFLIVFAFSQLISGTIGDHFGKVRVMTICLIIFLIGSIVCFMANNLNMLIFGRILQAIGAGAGPVISKAIAKESFPPLKLKRALSDISSTSATIPLIAPLAGALILDYYNWNVIFIVMGSFSILTMLLSPKEANKQEKKTHQDDIKFVTKDFICGTILVSLMLSSLFCYISISPALFMNDYGLNTFNYSVVFSLSVLFFIIGNQLSKIEKISDPWVLFPLNAISVIPFLILNDNFVICVIGAMIFNLTLGAYYPIANFISLQINGSRTGLAASITGFTQTVSAGVISFLSVKISDNGVSLGTTLSISCLILALLSIFVTIIGNNKK
;
A
#
# COMPACT_ATOMS: atom_id res chain seq x y z
N MET A 1 18.53 -2.15 22.58
CA MET A 1 17.80 -1.09 21.86
C MET A 1 17.83 -1.31 20.34
N THR A 2 18.98 -1.61 19.73
CA THR A 2 19.11 -1.78 18.27
C THR A 2 18.23 -2.92 17.71
N LYS A 3 18.17 -4.08 18.42
CA LYS A 3 17.37 -5.25 17.97
C LYS A 3 15.87 -4.94 17.87
N ILE A 4 15.28 -4.33 18.90
CA ILE A 4 13.84 -3.99 18.91
C ILE A 4 13.52 -3.00 17.81
N TYR A 5 14.39 -2.05 17.53
CA TYR A 5 14.25 -1.07 16.47
C TYR A 5 14.20 -1.74 15.09
N ILE A 6 15.17 -2.59 14.77
CA ILE A 6 15.21 -3.33 13.51
C ILE A 6 13.97 -4.23 13.37
N TYR A 7 13.57 -4.92 14.44
CA TYR A 7 12.37 -5.74 14.47
C TYR A 7 11.12 -4.96 14.06
N LEU A 8 10.92 -3.76 14.63
CA LEU A 8 9.74 -2.93 14.35
C LEU A 8 9.71 -2.43 12.90
N VAL A 9 10.87 -2.05 12.38
CA VAL A 9 11.02 -1.61 10.99
C VAL A 9 10.72 -2.75 10.03
N LEU A 10 11.31 -3.94 10.24
CA LEU A 10 11.08 -5.10 9.39
C LEU A 10 9.62 -5.56 9.45
N ALA A 11 9.02 -5.63 10.64
CA ALA A 11 7.63 -6.04 10.80
C ALA A 11 6.67 -5.08 10.07
N ALA A 12 6.89 -3.78 10.15
CA ALA A 12 6.07 -2.78 9.46
C ALA A 12 6.23 -2.82 7.93
N SER A 13 7.41 -3.21 7.45
CA SER A 13 7.74 -3.24 6.02
C SER A 13 7.22 -4.49 5.29
N LEU A 14 6.83 -5.54 6.03
CA LEU A 14 6.45 -6.84 5.49
C LEU A 14 5.27 -6.76 4.51
N SER A 15 4.29 -5.87 4.77
CA SER A 15 3.13 -5.69 3.90
C SER A 15 3.51 -5.10 2.54
N ALA A 16 4.31 -4.04 2.54
CA ALA A 16 4.78 -3.42 1.31
C ALA A 16 5.67 -4.39 0.51
N LEU A 17 6.58 -5.10 1.18
CA LEU A 17 7.39 -6.14 0.53
C LEU A 17 6.51 -7.20 -0.14
N SER A 18 5.46 -7.65 0.55
CA SER A 18 4.55 -8.69 0.06
C SER A 18 3.69 -8.25 -1.13
N THR A 19 3.29 -6.98 -1.19
CA THR A 19 2.51 -6.45 -2.32
C THR A 19 3.37 -6.13 -3.53
N ASP A 20 4.53 -5.51 -3.32
CA ASP A 20 5.26 -4.89 -4.42
C ASP A 20 6.25 -5.84 -5.10
N MET A 21 6.77 -6.83 -4.35
CA MET A 21 7.71 -7.81 -4.90
C MET A 21 7.07 -8.78 -5.91
N ILE A 22 5.75 -9.02 -5.80
CA ILE A 22 4.99 -9.90 -6.71
C ILE A 22 4.55 -9.18 -7.98
N VAL A 23 4.51 -7.84 -7.99
CA VAL A 23 3.97 -7.04 -9.11
C VAL A 23 4.59 -7.42 -10.46
N PRO A 24 5.92 -7.53 -10.61
CA PRO A 24 6.53 -7.91 -11.87
C PRO A 24 6.26 -9.38 -12.27
N ALA A 25 5.79 -10.22 -11.34
CA ALA A 25 5.45 -11.62 -11.62
C ALA A 25 4.02 -11.82 -12.13
N LEU A 26 3.14 -10.80 -12.10
CA LEU A 26 1.73 -10.96 -12.48
C LEU A 26 1.52 -11.51 -13.90
N PRO A 27 2.22 -11.04 -14.94
CA PRO A 27 2.07 -11.61 -16.29
C PRO A 27 2.59 -13.06 -16.40
N GLU A 28 3.62 -13.42 -15.61
CA GLU A 28 4.12 -14.80 -15.57
C GLU A 28 3.11 -15.72 -14.87
N LEU A 29 2.51 -15.27 -13.76
CA LEU A 29 1.44 -15.98 -13.06
C LEU A 29 0.22 -16.19 -13.96
N GLN A 30 -0.15 -15.20 -14.79
CA GLN A 30 -1.21 -15.31 -15.77
C GLN A 30 -0.96 -16.49 -16.74
N LYS A 31 0.25 -16.57 -17.26
CA LYS A 31 0.66 -17.67 -18.15
C LYS A 31 0.72 -19.01 -17.42
N ALA A 32 1.31 -19.03 -16.22
CA ALA A 32 1.50 -20.25 -15.43
C ALA A 32 0.18 -20.92 -15.02
N PHE A 33 -0.85 -20.13 -14.68
CA PHE A 33 -2.17 -20.64 -14.27
C PHE A 33 -3.21 -20.63 -15.39
N ASN A 34 -2.86 -20.13 -16.57
CA ASN A 34 -3.79 -19.97 -17.72
C ASN A 34 -5.12 -19.32 -17.29
N ALA A 35 -5.04 -18.21 -16.59
CA ALA A 35 -6.17 -17.52 -15.99
C ALA A 35 -6.28 -16.08 -16.50
N ASP A 36 -7.49 -15.51 -16.41
CA ASP A 36 -7.71 -14.10 -16.73
C ASP A 36 -6.87 -13.20 -15.81
N TYR A 37 -6.38 -12.08 -16.34
CA TYR A 37 -5.53 -11.17 -15.57
C TYR A 37 -6.26 -10.62 -14.33
N SER A 38 -7.57 -10.39 -14.39
CA SER A 38 -8.38 -9.99 -13.25
C SER A 38 -8.37 -11.01 -12.10
N LEU A 39 -8.35 -12.31 -12.43
CA LEU A 39 -8.25 -13.36 -11.42
C LEU A 39 -6.86 -13.41 -10.77
N ILE A 40 -5.79 -13.21 -11.55
CA ILE A 40 -4.44 -13.07 -11.00
C ILE A 40 -4.35 -11.85 -10.11
N GLN A 41 -5.00 -10.74 -10.50
CA GLN A 41 -5.04 -9.50 -9.72
C GLN A 41 -5.68 -9.66 -8.33
N LEU A 42 -6.51 -10.69 -8.10
CA LEU A 42 -7.00 -11.03 -6.76
C LEU A 42 -5.86 -11.36 -5.78
N SER A 43 -4.70 -11.76 -6.28
CA SER A 43 -3.51 -11.95 -5.42
C SER A 43 -3.03 -10.66 -4.77
N ILE A 44 -3.32 -9.49 -5.34
CA ILE A 44 -3.03 -8.16 -4.78
C ILE A 44 -4.28 -7.55 -4.13
N SER A 45 -5.38 -7.43 -4.87
CA SER A 45 -6.59 -6.77 -4.38
C SER A 45 -7.23 -7.53 -3.22
N GLY A 46 -7.30 -8.85 -3.29
CA GLY A 46 -7.77 -9.71 -2.20
C GLY A 46 -6.86 -9.62 -0.98
N PHE A 47 -5.53 -9.59 -1.20
CA PHE A 47 -4.57 -9.34 -0.13
C PHE A 47 -4.86 -8.01 0.58
N LEU A 48 -5.07 -6.91 -0.16
CA LEU A 48 -5.32 -5.58 0.43
C LEU A 48 -6.59 -5.57 1.29
N ILE A 49 -7.66 -6.21 0.82
CA ILE A 49 -8.93 -6.26 1.56
C ILE A 49 -8.72 -7.02 2.88
N VAL A 50 -8.15 -8.21 2.83
CA VAL A 50 -7.91 -9.03 4.03
C VAL A 50 -6.91 -8.35 4.98
N PHE A 51 -5.87 -7.74 4.43
CA PHE A 51 -4.89 -6.96 5.17
C PHE A 51 -5.53 -5.80 5.95
N ALA A 52 -6.47 -5.08 5.34
CA ALA A 52 -7.18 -4.00 6.01
C ALA A 52 -7.97 -4.49 7.23
N PHE A 53 -8.70 -5.60 7.08
CA PHE A 53 -9.40 -6.22 8.22
C PHE A 53 -8.41 -6.70 9.30
N SER A 54 -7.31 -7.32 8.89
CA SER A 54 -6.28 -7.76 9.83
C SER A 54 -5.65 -6.59 10.60
N GLN A 55 -5.41 -5.45 9.95
CA GLN A 55 -4.95 -4.23 10.62
C GLN A 55 -5.91 -3.76 11.71
N LEU A 56 -7.21 -3.74 11.40
CA LEU A 56 -8.23 -3.26 12.31
C LEU A 56 -8.32 -4.16 13.56
N ILE A 57 -8.22 -5.48 13.38
CA ILE A 57 -8.39 -6.48 14.43
C ILE A 57 -7.10 -6.66 15.27
N SER A 58 -5.93 -6.64 14.62
CA SER A 58 -4.65 -6.94 15.27
C SER A 58 -4.28 -5.98 16.40
N GLY A 59 -4.64 -4.70 16.26
CA GLY A 59 -4.44 -3.70 17.32
C GLY A 59 -5.20 -4.07 18.61
N THR A 60 -6.49 -4.36 18.46
CA THR A 60 -7.37 -4.74 19.59
C THR A 60 -6.92 -6.05 20.25
N ILE A 61 -6.61 -7.07 19.41
CA ILE A 61 -6.10 -8.36 19.93
C ILE A 61 -4.75 -8.16 20.61
N GLY A 62 -3.86 -7.32 20.08
CA GLY A 62 -2.56 -7.01 20.66
C GLY A 62 -2.63 -6.37 22.04
N ASP A 63 -3.64 -5.53 22.28
CA ASP A 63 -3.88 -4.91 23.58
C ASP A 63 -4.37 -5.93 24.65
N HIS A 64 -5.07 -7.00 24.24
CA HIS A 64 -5.59 -8.02 25.15
C HIS A 64 -4.60 -9.17 25.40
N PHE A 65 -3.92 -9.66 24.37
CA PHE A 65 -3.09 -10.87 24.44
C PHE A 65 -1.58 -10.61 24.46
N GLY A 66 -1.17 -9.34 24.39
CA GLY A 66 0.24 -8.93 24.34
C GLY A 66 0.72 -8.71 22.89
N LYS A 67 1.26 -7.52 22.66
CA LYS A 67 1.62 -7.03 21.33
C LYS A 67 2.68 -7.89 20.62
N VAL A 68 3.74 -8.27 21.35
CA VAL A 68 4.82 -9.09 20.80
C VAL A 68 4.33 -10.49 20.45
N ARG A 69 3.48 -11.09 21.32
CA ARG A 69 2.90 -12.42 21.07
C ARG A 69 2.01 -12.43 19.84
N VAL A 70 1.10 -11.45 19.71
CA VAL A 70 0.20 -11.33 18.55
C VAL A 70 1.01 -11.11 17.27
N MET A 71 2.03 -10.23 17.29
CA MET A 71 2.94 -10.04 16.17
C MET A 71 3.63 -11.34 15.76
N THR A 72 4.13 -12.12 16.73
CA THR A 72 4.80 -13.41 16.44
C THR A 72 3.83 -14.41 15.81
N ILE A 73 2.59 -14.52 16.31
CA ILE A 73 1.57 -15.38 15.70
C ILE A 73 1.28 -14.93 14.27
N CYS A 74 1.13 -13.63 14.04
CA CYS A 74 0.90 -13.08 12.71
C CYS A 74 2.08 -13.35 11.75
N LEU A 75 3.32 -13.25 12.20
CA LEU A 75 4.50 -13.60 11.42
C LEU A 75 4.55 -15.11 11.08
N ILE A 76 4.10 -15.99 11.99
CA ILE A 76 3.95 -17.43 11.71
C ILE A 76 2.88 -17.67 10.65
N ILE A 77 1.72 -17.00 10.75
CA ILE A 77 0.65 -17.11 9.75
C ILE A 77 1.16 -16.64 8.38
N PHE A 78 1.91 -15.53 8.33
CA PHE A 78 2.54 -15.04 7.12
C PHE A 78 3.52 -16.06 6.51
N LEU A 79 4.35 -16.69 7.34
CA LEU A 79 5.28 -17.73 6.91
C LEU A 79 4.54 -18.94 6.33
N ILE A 80 3.48 -19.42 7.00
CA ILE A 80 2.63 -20.50 6.49
C ILE A 80 2.03 -20.11 5.14
N GLY A 81 1.49 -18.89 5.02
CA GLY A 81 0.98 -18.35 3.76
C GLY A 81 2.05 -18.32 2.66
N SER A 82 3.28 -17.97 3.00
CA SER A 82 4.41 -17.97 2.05
C SER A 82 4.76 -19.39 1.58
N ILE A 83 4.74 -20.37 2.47
CA ILE A 83 4.95 -21.79 2.12
C ILE A 83 3.83 -22.28 1.19
N VAL A 84 2.56 -21.95 1.50
CA VAL A 84 1.41 -22.33 0.65
C VAL A 84 1.54 -21.70 -0.74
N CYS A 85 1.92 -20.42 -0.84
CA CYS A 85 2.15 -19.76 -2.12
C CYS A 85 3.32 -20.39 -2.90
N PHE A 86 4.41 -20.73 -2.22
CA PHE A 86 5.55 -21.40 -2.85
C PHE A 86 5.18 -22.76 -3.46
N MET A 87 4.32 -23.51 -2.78
CA MET A 87 3.84 -24.84 -3.21
C MET A 87 2.61 -24.77 -4.14
N ALA A 88 2.15 -23.56 -4.49
CA ALA A 88 0.92 -23.40 -5.25
C ALA A 88 1.06 -23.98 -6.67
N ASN A 89 0.21 -24.94 -6.98
CA ASN A 89 0.07 -25.58 -8.28
C ASN A 89 -1.20 -25.16 -9.03
N ASN A 90 -2.03 -24.33 -8.42
CA ASN A 90 -3.22 -23.72 -9.00
C ASN A 90 -3.50 -22.35 -8.36
N LEU A 91 -4.30 -21.55 -9.06
CA LEU A 91 -4.61 -20.18 -8.65
C LEU A 91 -5.33 -20.10 -7.30
N ASN A 92 -6.23 -21.04 -7.00
CA ASN A 92 -6.97 -21.04 -5.73
C ASN A 92 -6.02 -21.24 -4.54
N MET A 93 -5.02 -22.09 -4.67
CA MET A 93 -4.00 -22.30 -3.65
C MET A 93 -3.12 -21.06 -3.48
N LEU A 94 -2.74 -20.38 -4.56
CA LEU A 94 -2.03 -19.12 -4.51
C LEU A 94 -2.86 -18.06 -3.76
N ILE A 95 -4.13 -17.86 -4.13
CA ILE A 95 -5.02 -16.88 -3.49
C ILE A 95 -5.18 -17.20 -2.00
N PHE A 96 -5.37 -18.46 -1.64
CA PHE A 96 -5.47 -18.89 -0.24
C PHE A 96 -4.19 -18.55 0.54
N GLY A 97 -3.02 -18.85 -0.02
CA GLY A 97 -1.73 -18.46 0.58
C GLY A 97 -1.59 -16.94 0.75
N ARG A 98 -2.06 -16.15 -0.24
CA ARG A 98 -2.08 -14.68 -0.18
C ARG A 98 -3.03 -14.15 0.91
N ILE A 99 -4.16 -14.81 1.14
CA ILE A 99 -5.05 -14.48 2.26
C ILE A 99 -4.33 -14.70 3.60
N LEU A 100 -3.64 -15.81 3.78
CA LEU A 100 -2.85 -16.07 4.99
C LEU A 100 -1.73 -15.03 5.17
N GLN A 101 -1.01 -14.70 4.10
CA GLN A 101 0.01 -13.64 4.12
C GLN A 101 -0.60 -12.27 4.53
N ALA A 102 -1.78 -11.94 4.03
CA ALA A 102 -2.46 -10.68 4.35
C ALA A 102 -2.87 -10.60 5.84
N ILE A 103 -3.40 -11.71 6.38
CA ILE A 103 -3.70 -11.81 7.81
C ILE A 103 -2.42 -11.59 8.64
N GLY A 104 -1.33 -12.23 8.26
CA GLY A 104 -0.06 -12.11 8.96
C GLY A 104 0.59 -10.73 8.85
N ALA A 105 0.54 -10.12 7.67
CA ALA A 105 1.16 -8.81 7.42
C ALA A 105 0.44 -7.66 8.11
N GLY A 106 -0.89 -7.79 8.35
CA GLY A 106 -1.72 -6.70 8.88
C GLY A 106 -1.33 -6.23 10.29
N ALA A 107 -0.75 -7.10 11.10
CA ALA A 107 -0.24 -6.73 12.43
C ALA A 107 0.96 -5.76 12.37
N GLY A 108 1.79 -5.88 11.33
CA GLY A 108 3.06 -5.17 11.20
C GLY A 108 2.96 -3.66 11.44
N PRO A 109 2.25 -2.90 10.61
CA PRO A 109 2.19 -1.44 10.72
C PRO A 109 1.55 -0.93 12.01
N VAL A 110 0.56 -1.67 12.55
CA VAL A 110 -0.20 -1.24 13.73
C VAL A 110 0.57 -1.55 15.01
N ILE A 111 0.95 -2.81 15.18
CA ILE A 111 1.61 -3.28 16.41
C ILE A 111 3.03 -2.71 16.54
N SER A 112 3.76 -2.52 15.42
CA SER A 112 5.09 -1.89 15.47
C SER A 112 5.06 -0.49 16.06
N LYS A 113 4.09 0.35 15.65
CA LYS A 113 3.90 1.69 16.21
C LYS A 113 3.52 1.66 17.69
N ALA A 114 2.66 0.70 18.07
CA ALA A 114 2.25 0.53 19.46
C ALA A 114 3.42 0.09 20.36
N ILE A 115 4.22 -0.89 19.95
CA ILE A 115 5.42 -1.31 20.68
C ILE A 115 6.45 -0.17 20.73
N ALA A 116 6.64 0.58 19.64
CA ALA A 116 7.55 1.72 19.63
C ALA A 116 7.15 2.76 20.70
N LYS A 117 5.85 3.06 20.80
CA LYS A 117 5.31 3.99 21.82
C LYS A 117 5.58 3.55 23.24
N GLU A 118 5.54 2.25 23.51
CA GLU A 118 5.80 1.67 24.84
C GLU A 118 7.30 1.55 25.17
N SER A 119 8.12 1.34 24.13
CA SER A 119 9.55 1.01 24.30
C SER A 119 10.49 2.21 24.27
N PHE A 120 10.08 3.34 23.67
CA PHE A 120 10.97 4.48 23.46
C PHE A 120 10.49 5.76 24.15
N PRO A 121 11.40 6.53 24.77
CA PRO A 121 11.09 7.87 25.28
C PRO A 121 10.78 8.84 24.14
N PRO A 122 10.08 9.98 24.40
CA PRO A 122 9.50 10.86 23.36
C PRO A 122 10.43 11.23 22.19
N LEU A 123 11.67 11.60 22.46
CA LEU A 123 12.64 11.97 21.42
C LEU A 123 13.04 10.79 20.53
N LYS A 124 13.23 9.59 21.12
CA LYS A 124 13.56 8.38 20.37
C LYS A 124 12.34 7.79 19.67
N LEU A 125 11.15 7.96 20.25
CA LEU A 125 9.88 7.55 19.64
C LEU A 125 9.64 8.28 18.32
N LYS A 126 9.80 9.61 18.29
CA LYS A 126 9.65 10.41 17.07
C LYS A 126 10.54 9.87 15.94
N ARG A 127 11.80 9.57 16.27
CA ARG A 127 12.76 8.99 15.31
C ARG A 127 12.31 7.58 14.85
N ALA A 128 11.94 6.70 15.77
CA ALA A 128 11.51 5.35 15.44
C ALA A 128 10.26 5.34 14.53
N LEU A 129 9.26 6.18 14.82
CA LEU A 129 8.08 6.32 13.97
C LEU A 129 8.40 6.88 12.59
N SER A 130 9.31 7.85 12.50
CA SER A 130 9.80 8.40 11.24
C SER A 130 10.49 7.32 10.38
N ASP A 131 11.37 6.53 11.01
CA ASP A 131 12.13 5.50 10.28
C ASP A 131 11.23 4.32 9.86
N ILE A 132 10.24 3.92 10.68
CA ILE A 132 9.21 2.95 10.28
C ILE A 132 8.46 3.46 9.04
N SER A 133 8.06 4.73 9.03
CA SER A 133 7.33 5.31 7.90
C SER A 133 8.21 5.47 6.65
N SER A 134 9.46 5.90 6.82
CA SER A 134 10.42 6.07 5.72
C SER A 134 10.77 4.73 5.07
N THR A 135 10.97 3.68 5.87
CA THR A 135 11.26 2.35 5.34
C THR A 135 10.07 1.79 4.57
N SER A 136 8.85 1.95 5.09
CA SER A 136 7.63 1.56 4.37
C SER A 136 7.47 2.29 3.02
N ALA A 137 7.97 3.52 2.91
CA ALA A 137 7.98 4.26 1.65
C ALA A 137 9.13 3.86 0.71
N THR A 138 10.22 3.30 1.24
CA THR A 138 11.39 2.88 0.43
C THR A 138 11.24 1.47 -0.13
N ILE A 139 10.53 0.58 0.56
CA ILE A 139 10.31 -0.81 0.11
C ILE A 139 9.70 -0.88 -1.30
N PRO A 140 8.67 -0.10 -1.66
CA PRO A 140 8.11 -0.11 -3.02
C PRO A 140 9.10 0.28 -4.12
N LEU A 141 10.19 0.98 -3.77
CA LEU A 141 11.26 1.29 -4.71
C LEU A 141 12.15 0.07 -5.01
N ILE A 142 12.40 -0.77 -4.02
CA ILE A 142 13.39 -1.87 -4.09
C ILE A 142 12.70 -3.22 -4.35
N ALA A 143 11.52 -3.45 -3.80
CA ALA A 143 10.86 -4.75 -3.85
C ALA A 143 10.57 -5.25 -5.28
N PRO A 144 10.07 -4.43 -6.23
CA PRO A 144 9.86 -4.88 -7.60
C PRO A 144 11.16 -5.23 -8.32
N LEU A 145 12.24 -4.48 -8.07
CA LEU A 145 13.57 -4.80 -8.63
C LEU A 145 14.09 -6.13 -8.10
N ALA A 146 13.93 -6.37 -6.79
CA ALA A 146 14.29 -7.66 -6.19
C ALA A 146 13.41 -8.80 -6.76
N GLY A 147 12.12 -8.57 -6.94
CA GLY A 147 11.21 -9.51 -7.60
C GLY A 147 11.63 -9.82 -9.02
N ALA A 148 11.97 -8.82 -9.82
CA ALA A 148 12.44 -9.00 -11.20
C ALA A 148 13.76 -9.78 -11.27
N LEU A 149 14.72 -9.46 -10.40
CA LEU A 149 15.98 -10.22 -10.33
C LEU A 149 15.76 -11.70 -10.00
N ILE A 150 14.79 -12.01 -9.14
CA ILE A 150 14.42 -13.39 -8.86
C ILE A 150 13.86 -14.05 -10.12
N LEU A 151 12.96 -13.38 -10.87
CA LEU A 151 12.35 -13.92 -12.08
C LEU A 151 13.32 -14.10 -13.23
N ASP A 152 14.40 -13.34 -13.30
CA ASP A 152 15.46 -13.51 -14.32
C ASP A 152 16.25 -14.82 -14.14
N TYR A 153 16.36 -15.34 -12.91
CA TYR A 153 17.15 -16.54 -12.60
C TYR A 153 16.32 -17.72 -12.11
N TYR A 154 15.13 -17.48 -11.60
CA TYR A 154 14.27 -18.47 -10.94
C TYR A 154 12.81 -18.26 -11.33
N ASN A 155 11.96 -19.23 -10.99
CA ASN A 155 10.52 -19.14 -11.17
C ASN A 155 9.87 -18.20 -10.15
N TRP A 156 8.68 -17.73 -10.43
CA TRP A 156 7.88 -16.84 -9.59
C TRP A 156 7.67 -17.32 -8.15
N ASN A 157 7.62 -18.63 -7.91
CA ASN A 157 7.38 -19.20 -6.58
C ASN A 157 8.55 -18.88 -5.59
N VAL A 158 9.77 -18.67 -6.07
CA VAL A 158 10.93 -18.33 -5.23
C VAL A 158 10.74 -16.98 -4.53
N ILE A 159 9.95 -16.08 -5.09
CA ILE A 159 9.57 -14.81 -4.44
C ILE A 159 8.99 -15.08 -3.04
N PHE A 160 8.16 -16.10 -2.90
CA PHE A 160 7.53 -16.44 -1.62
C PHE A 160 8.50 -17.05 -0.61
N ILE A 161 9.58 -17.71 -1.06
CA ILE A 161 10.68 -18.14 -0.18
C ILE A 161 11.37 -16.91 0.43
N VAL A 162 11.66 -15.91 -0.38
CA VAL A 162 12.29 -14.67 0.09
C VAL A 162 11.38 -13.94 1.10
N MET A 163 10.08 -13.84 0.81
CA MET A 163 9.10 -13.26 1.73
C MET A 163 9.02 -14.04 3.05
N GLY A 164 8.97 -15.37 2.99
CA GLY A 164 8.99 -16.24 4.16
C GLY A 164 10.27 -16.10 4.99
N SER A 165 11.43 -16.03 4.33
CA SER A 165 12.72 -15.80 4.98
C SER A 165 12.78 -14.46 5.70
N PHE A 166 12.18 -13.41 5.11
CA PHE A 166 12.06 -12.10 5.73
C PHE A 166 11.19 -12.15 7.01
N SER A 167 10.11 -12.95 7.00
CA SER A 167 9.30 -13.19 8.19
C SER A 167 10.09 -13.92 9.29
N ILE A 168 10.86 -14.95 8.93
CA ILE A 168 11.73 -15.69 9.87
C ILE A 168 12.77 -14.74 10.47
N LEU A 169 13.44 -13.93 9.65
CA LEU A 169 14.41 -12.94 10.11
C LEU A 169 13.77 -11.97 11.11
N THR A 170 12.56 -11.52 10.83
CA THR A 170 11.81 -10.64 11.73
C THR A 170 11.51 -11.35 13.06
N MET A 171 11.09 -12.62 13.05
CA MET A 171 10.84 -13.39 14.26
C MET A 171 12.10 -13.61 15.11
N LEU A 172 13.25 -13.85 14.51
CA LEU A 172 14.52 -14.03 15.22
C LEU A 172 14.97 -12.76 15.96
N LEU A 173 14.50 -11.60 15.52
CA LEU A 173 14.75 -10.30 16.15
C LEU A 173 13.70 -9.92 17.18
N SER A 174 12.67 -10.75 17.38
CA SER A 174 11.58 -10.46 18.32
C SER A 174 12.11 -10.17 19.72
N PRO A 175 11.67 -9.09 20.36
CA PRO A 175 12.02 -8.81 21.74
C PRO A 175 11.33 -9.79 22.69
N LYS A 176 11.96 -10.10 23.82
CA LYS A 176 11.28 -10.79 24.91
C LYS A 176 10.18 -9.87 25.46
N GLU A 177 8.98 -10.42 25.70
CA GLU A 177 7.85 -9.63 26.23
C GLU A 177 8.26 -8.87 27.50
N ALA A 178 8.18 -7.56 27.46
CA ALA A 178 8.13 -6.73 28.66
C ALA A 178 6.67 -6.69 29.10
N ASN A 179 6.34 -7.42 30.16
CA ASN A 179 5.04 -7.41 30.82
C ASN A 179 4.78 -6.04 31.45
N LYS A 180 4.21 -5.10 30.70
CA LYS A 180 3.54 -3.93 31.30
C LYS A 180 2.31 -3.61 30.48
N GLN A 181 1.20 -4.19 30.90
CA GLN A 181 -0.14 -3.73 30.51
C GLN A 181 -0.54 -2.57 31.42
N GLU A 182 -0.45 -1.35 30.94
CA GLU A 182 -1.29 -0.27 31.47
C GLU A 182 -2.60 -0.24 30.68
N LYS A 183 -3.68 -0.72 31.31
CA LYS A 183 -5.05 -0.49 30.83
C LYS A 183 -5.33 1.00 30.87
N LYS A 184 -5.29 1.69 29.74
CA LYS A 184 -5.89 3.01 29.62
C LYS A 184 -7.37 2.86 29.30
N THR A 185 -8.21 3.09 30.31
CA THR A 185 -9.63 3.35 30.16
C THR A 185 -9.83 4.63 29.36
N HIS A 186 -10.35 4.50 28.16
CA HIS A 186 -10.81 5.65 27.38
C HIS A 186 -12.27 5.92 27.73
N GLN A 187 -12.48 6.93 28.54
CA GLN A 187 -13.78 7.59 28.70
C GLN A 187 -13.73 8.89 27.92
N ASP A 188 -14.53 9.02 26.87
CA ASP A 188 -15.11 10.28 26.40
C ASP A 188 -16.00 10.04 25.18
N ASP A 189 -17.30 10.28 25.36
CA ASP A 189 -18.36 10.20 24.34
C ASP A 189 -18.46 11.49 23.48
N ILE A 190 -17.35 11.96 22.95
CA ILE A 190 -17.36 13.11 22.04
C ILE A 190 -17.51 12.59 20.61
N LYS A 191 -18.44 13.12 19.85
CA LYS A 191 -18.57 12.89 18.42
C LYS A 191 -17.28 13.32 17.71
N PHE A 192 -16.38 12.35 17.47
CA PHE A 192 -15.07 12.61 16.82
C PHE A 192 -15.21 12.75 15.29
N VAL A 193 -16.34 12.31 14.72
CA VAL A 193 -16.59 12.37 13.28
C VAL A 193 -16.92 13.80 12.88
N THR A 194 -15.94 14.47 12.29
CA THR A 194 -16.08 15.82 11.70
C THR A 194 -16.27 15.72 10.19
N LYS A 195 -16.75 16.80 9.57
CA LYS A 195 -16.81 16.90 8.10
C LYS A 195 -15.44 16.75 7.48
N ASP A 196 -14.41 17.38 8.07
CA ASP A 196 -13.03 17.33 7.59
C ASP A 196 -12.47 15.90 7.68
N PHE A 197 -12.78 15.15 8.76
CA PHE A 197 -12.43 13.74 8.88
C PHE A 197 -13.03 12.90 7.73
N ILE A 198 -14.33 13.09 7.42
CA ILE A 198 -14.99 12.34 6.35
C ILE A 198 -14.37 12.70 4.99
N CYS A 199 -14.25 13.99 4.68
CA CYS A 199 -13.66 14.46 3.43
C CYS A 199 -12.22 14.00 3.28
N GLY A 200 -11.39 14.13 4.32
CA GLY A 200 -10.00 13.68 4.32
C GLY A 200 -9.89 12.17 4.14
N THR A 201 -10.73 11.37 4.80
CA THR A 201 -10.76 9.91 4.66
C THR A 201 -11.13 9.50 3.23
N ILE A 202 -12.12 10.15 2.62
CA ILE A 202 -12.49 9.90 1.22
C ILE A 202 -11.34 10.28 0.28
N LEU A 203 -10.72 11.44 0.48
CA LEU A 203 -9.59 11.90 -0.35
C LEU A 203 -8.41 10.92 -0.30
N VAL A 204 -7.99 10.52 0.89
CA VAL A 204 -6.90 9.53 1.06
C VAL A 204 -7.26 8.20 0.39
N SER A 205 -8.52 7.77 0.52
CA SER A 205 -9.01 6.53 -0.09
C SER A 205 -8.97 6.60 -1.61
N LEU A 206 -9.38 7.72 -2.21
CA LEU A 206 -9.31 7.93 -3.67
C LEU A 206 -7.87 7.96 -4.17
N MET A 207 -6.96 8.62 -3.43
CA MET A 207 -5.54 8.70 -3.79
C MET A 207 -4.89 7.32 -3.76
N LEU A 208 -5.11 6.54 -2.70
CA LEU A 208 -4.55 5.20 -2.60
C LEU A 208 -5.16 4.27 -3.66
N SER A 209 -6.44 4.41 -3.96
CA SER A 209 -7.10 3.64 -5.02
C SER A 209 -6.49 3.95 -6.39
N SER A 210 -6.20 5.22 -6.70
CA SER A 210 -5.52 5.61 -7.95
C SER A 210 -4.13 5.00 -8.05
N LEU A 211 -3.36 5.00 -6.96
CA LEU A 211 -2.05 4.37 -6.91
C LEU A 211 -2.14 2.86 -7.18
N PHE A 212 -3.09 2.18 -6.55
CA PHE A 212 -3.26 0.74 -6.74
C PHE A 212 -3.86 0.37 -8.10
N CYS A 213 -4.65 1.23 -8.75
CA CYS A 213 -4.99 1.06 -10.17
C CYS A 213 -3.75 1.06 -11.05
N TYR A 214 -2.83 2.02 -10.82
CA TYR A 214 -1.55 2.06 -11.54
C TYR A 214 -0.71 0.80 -11.26
N ILE A 215 -0.53 0.41 -10.00
CA ILE A 215 0.22 -0.79 -9.61
C ILE A 215 -0.35 -2.04 -10.30
N SER A 216 -1.67 -2.17 -10.36
CA SER A 216 -2.36 -3.35 -10.88
C SER A 216 -2.33 -3.46 -12.40
N ILE A 217 -2.42 -2.33 -13.11
CA ILE A 217 -2.52 -2.30 -14.57
C ILE A 217 -1.14 -2.17 -15.23
N SER A 218 -0.20 -1.48 -14.59
CA SER A 218 1.11 -1.18 -15.19
C SER A 218 1.93 -2.40 -15.62
N PRO A 219 1.93 -3.57 -14.93
CA PRO A 219 2.67 -4.74 -15.42
C PRO A 219 2.13 -5.24 -16.76
N ALA A 220 0.80 -5.37 -16.87
CA ALA A 220 0.18 -5.82 -18.10
C ALA A 220 0.39 -4.80 -19.24
N LEU A 221 0.24 -3.50 -18.97
CA LEU A 221 0.46 -2.44 -19.94
C LEU A 221 1.92 -2.42 -20.44
N PHE A 222 2.88 -2.36 -19.54
CA PHE A 222 4.28 -2.20 -19.96
C PHE A 222 4.93 -3.49 -20.44
N MET A 223 4.55 -4.66 -19.91
CA MET A 223 5.16 -5.93 -20.30
C MET A 223 4.41 -6.60 -21.44
N ASN A 224 3.06 -6.60 -21.48
CA ASN A 224 2.30 -7.29 -22.52
C ASN A 224 2.13 -6.37 -23.76
N ASP A 225 1.69 -5.10 -23.59
CA ASP A 225 1.39 -4.22 -24.70
C ASP A 225 2.67 -3.59 -25.30
N TYR A 226 3.62 -3.13 -24.43
CA TYR A 226 4.88 -2.53 -24.90
C TYR A 226 6.05 -3.52 -24.98
N GLY A 227 5.88 -4.78 -24.55
CA GLY A 227 6.89 -5.83 -24.68
C GLY A 227 8.13 -5.64 -23.81
N LEU A 228 8.05 -4.89 -22.71
CA LEU A 228 9.17 -4.77 -21.78
C LEU A 228 9.44 -6.10 -21.10
N ASN A 229 10.72 -6.43 -20.92
CA ASN A 229 11.10 -7.51 -20.03
C ASN A 229 10.86 -7.11 -18.56
N THR A 230 10.83 -8.11 -17.67
CA THR A 230 10.53 -7.94 -16.26
C THR A 230 11.45 -6.95 -15.56
N PHE A 231 12.75 -6.98 -15.88
CA PHE A 231 13.74 -6.07 -15.30
C PHE A 231 13.50 -4.62 -15.73
N ASN A 232 13.33 -4.35 -17.03
CA ASN A 232 13.08 -3.01 -17.57
C ASN A 232 11.76 -2.43 -17.03
N TYR A 233 10.71 -3.26 -16.93
CA TYR A 233 9.46 -2.85 -16.27
C TYR A 233 9.72 -2.42 -14.82
N SER A 234 10.46 -3.22 -14.05
CA SER A 234 10.72 -2.91 -12.64
C SER A 234 11.54 -1.63 -12.46
N VAL A 235 12.44 -1.30 -13.40
CA VAL A 235 13.13 0.00 -13.43
C VAL A 235 12.14 1.14 -13.66
N VAL A 236 11.25 1.04 -14.64
CA VAL A 236 10.21 2.06 -14.91
C VAL A 236 9.30 2.24 -13.70
N PHE A 237 8.87 1.14 -13.10
CA PHE A 237 8.04 1.17 -11.90
C PHE A 237 8.77 1.84 -10.72
N SER A 238 10.01 1.45 -10.45
CA SER A 238 10.82 2.04 -9.38
C SER A 238 11.08 3.53 -9.58
N LEU A 239 11.31 3.97 -10.83
CA LEU A 239 11.39 5.39 -11.15
C LEU A 239 10.08 6.10 -10.85
N SER A 240 8.94 5.52 -11.18
CA SER A 240 7.62 6.10 -10.86
C SER A 240 7.42 6.25 -9.34
N VAL A 241 7.83 5.25 -8.55
CA VAL A 241 7.82 5.32 -7.08
C VAL A 241 8.78 6.39 -6.55
N LEU A 242 9.95 6.56 -7.18
CA LEU A 242 10.87 7.64 -6.82
C LEU A 242 10.21 9.01 -7.00
N PHE A 243 9.47 9.21 -8.09
CA PHE A 243 8.70 10.45 -8.31
C PHE A 243 7.60 10.65 -7.27
N PHE A 244 6.94 9.58 -6.81
CA PHE A 244 6.00 9.66 -5.67
C PHE A 244 6.71 10.15 -4.39
N ILE A 245 7.91 9.63 -4.09
CA ILE A 245 8.70 10.06 -2.93
C ILE A 245 9.11 11.53 -3.07
N ILE A 246 9.55 11.96 -4.25
CA ILE A 246 9.89 13.36 -4.54
C ILE A 246 8.65 14.25 -4.34
N GLY A 247 7.49 13.86 -4.87
CA GLY A 247 6.23 14.56 -4.67
C GLY A 247 5.88 14.73 -3.19
N ASN A 248 6.05 13.68 -2.40
CA ASN A 248 5.82 13.72 -0.95
C ASN A 248 6.75 14.74 -0.25
N GLN A 249 8.01 14.89 -0.68
CA GLN A 249 8.91 15.91 -0.14
C GLN A 249 8.50 17.32 -0.60
N LEU A 250 8.05 17.47 -1.84
CA LEU A 250 7.58 18.76 -2.37
C LEU A 250 6.32 19.26 -1.66
N SER A 251 5.48 18.39 -1.10
CA SER A 251 4.31 18.77 -0.30
C SER A 251 4.63 19.64 0.92
N LYS A 252 5.89 19.69 1.35
CA LYS A 252 6.36 20.56 2.46
C LYS A 252 6.50 22.02 2.05
N ILE A 253 6.47 22.32 0.75
CA ILE A 253 6.58 23.67 0.21
C ILE A 253 5.16 24.23 0.06
N GLU A 254 4.81 25.23 0.88
CA GLU A 254 3.45 25.80 0.96
C GLU A 254 2.86 26.22 -0.40
N LYS A 255 3.69 26.78 -1.30
CA LYS A 255 3.24 27.20 -2.64
C LYS A 255 2.85 26.05 -3.57
N ILE A 256 3.40 24.85 -3.36
CA ILE A 256 3.16 23.66 -4.19
C ILE A 256 2.03 22.83 -3.59
N SER A 257 1.79 22.97 -2.28
CA SER A 257 0.76 22.21 -1.55
C SER A 257 -0.67 22.69 -1.77
N ASP A 258 -0.89 23.67 -2.67
CA ASP A 258 -2.24 24.12 -3.00
C ASP A 258 -3.01 23.02 -3.76
N PRO A 259 -4.12 22.51 -3.19
CA PRO A 259 -4.95 21.52 -3.85
C PRO A 259 -5.41 21.93 -5.25
N TRP A 260 -5.67 23.22 -5.48
CA TRP A 260 -6.11 23.75 -6.76
C TRP A 260 -5.05 23.67 -7.87
N VAL A 261 -3.78 23.55 -7.51
CA VAL A 261 -2.67 23.33 -8.46
C VAL A 261 -2.44 21.83 -8.69
N LEU A 262 -2.50 21.05 -7.62
CA LEU A 262 -2.17 19.62 -7.68
C LEU A 262 -3.25 18.77 -8.40
N PHE A 263 -4.54 19.11 -8.26
CA PHE A 263 -5.61 18.37 -8.92
C PHE A 263 -5.58 18.46 -10.45
N PRO A 264 -5.53 19.66 -11.05
CA PRO A 264 -5.39 19.77 -12.51
C PRO A 264 -4.15 19.06 -13.03
N LEU A 265 -3.02 19.16 -12.32
CA LEU A 265 -1.79 18.45 -12.69
C LEU A 265 -1.96 16.94 -12.65
N ASN A 266 -2.66 16.40 -11.65
CA ASN A 266 -2.94 14.97 -11.59
C ASN A 266 -3.86 14.52 -12.73
N ALA A 267 -4.91 15.28 -13.03
CA ALA A 267 -5.79 15.00 -14.17
C ALA A 267 -5.06 15.07 -15.51
N ILE A 268 -4.19 16.08 -15.69
CA ILE A 268 -3.38 16.24 -16.93
C ILE A 268 -2.39 15.08 -17.08
N SER A 269 -1.80 14.58 -16.01
CA SER A 269 -0.82 13.48 -16.06
C SER A 269 -1.40 12.16 -16.57
N VAL A 270 -2.73 12.03 -16.56
CA VAL A 270 -3.44 10.84 -17.05
C VAL A 270 -3.70 10.90 -18.55
N ILE A 271 -3.68 12.11 -19.16
CA ILE A 271 -3.94 12.33 -20.61
C ILE A 271 -3.03 11.49 -21.51
N PRO A 272 -1.72 11.33 -21.24
CA PRO A 272 -0.84 10.50 -22.07
C PRO A 272 -1.32 9.06 -22.23
N PHE A 273 -1.90 8.48 -21.18
CA PHE A 273 -2.45 7.12 -21.26
C PHE A 273 -3.75 7.03 -22.07
N LEU A 274 -4.49 8.16 -22.23
CA LEU A 274 -5.73 8.21 -23.00
C LEU A 274 -5.48 8.40 -24.51
N ILE A 275 -4.61 9.36 -24.86
CA ILE A 275 -4.52 9.87 -26.22
C ILE A 275 -3.30 9.32 -26.95
N LEU A 276 -2.21 9.04 -26.25
CA LEU A 276 -0.92 8.70 -26.83
C LEU A 276 -0.46 7.30 -26.41
N ASN A 277 -1.42 6.42 -26.34
CA ASN A 277 -1.29 5.02 -25.90
C ASN A 277 -0.23 4.24 -26.70
N ASP A 278 0.09 4.69 -27.93
CA ASP A 278 1.05 4.02 -28.80
C ASP A 278 2.51 4.46 -28.54
N ASN A 279 2.74 5.50 -27.72
CA ASN A 279 4.08 6.02 -27.45
C ASN A 279 4.56 5.70 -26.03
N PHE A 280 5.44 4.71 -25.93
CA PHE A 280 6.04 4.25 -24.69
C PHE A 280 6.65 5.39 -23.84
N VAL A 281 7.45 6.28 -24.44
CA VAL A 281 8.14 7.35 -23.71
C VAL A 281 7.14 8.31 -23.05
N ILE A 282 6.08 8.65 -23.78
CA ILE A 282 5.03 9.56 -23.28
C ILE A 282 4.26 8.89 -22.14
N CYS A 283 3.98 7.61 -22.22
CA CYS A 283 3.32 6.86 -21.12
C CYS A 283 4.21 6.79 -19.88
N VAL A 284 5.52 6.59 -20.03
CA VAL A 284 6.47 6.60 -18.91
C VAL A 284 6.52 7.98 -18.24
N ILE A 285 6.62 9.06 -19.03
CA ILE A 285 6.59 10.43 -18.50
C ILE A 285 5.26 10.70 -17.79
N GLY A 286 4.14 10.28 -18.36
CA GLY A 286 2.82 10.36 -17.75
C GLY A 286 2.76 9.66 -16.39
N ALA A 287 3.31 8.45 -16.29
CA ALA A 287 3.40 7.69 -15.04
C ALA A 287 4.22 8.41 -13.96
N MET A 288 5.35 9.02 -14.36
CA MET A 288 6.20 9.79 -13.46
C MET A 288 5.47 11.03 -12.92
N ILE A 289 4.83 11.81 -13.80
CA ILE A 289 4.07 13.02 -13.40
C ILE A 289 2.87 12.62 -12.52
N PHE A 290 2.16 11.55 -12.88
CA PHE A 290 1.05 11.02 -12.09
C PHE A 290 1.49 10.65 -10.67
N ASN A 291 2.56 9.89 -10.52
CA ASN A 291 3.07 9.52 -9.21
C ASN A 291 3.63 10.72 -8.42
N LEU A 292 4.26 11.70 -9.09
CA LEU A 292 4.71 12.95 -8.48
C LEU A 292 3.54 13.71 -7.85
N THR A 293 2.45 13.89 -8.60
CA THR A 293 1.27 14.63 -8.15
C THR A 293 0.53 13.89 -7.04
N LEU A 294 0.39 12.56 -7.15
CA LEU A 294 -0.15 11.72 -6.07
C LEU A 294 0.68 11.83 -4.80
N GLY A 295 2.01 11.74 -4.91
CA GLY A 295 2.94 11.86 -3.80
C GLY A 295 2.83 13.22 -3.11
N ALA A 296 2.68 14.30 -3.87
CA ALA A 296 2.53 15.64 -3.32
C ALA A 296 1.21 15.83 -2.56
N TYR A 297 0.14 15.21 -3.03
CA TYR A 297 -1.19 15.38 -2.46
C TYR A 297 -1.51 14.43 -1.29
N TYR A 298 -0.96 13.23 -1.31
CA TYR A 298 -1.23 12.19 -0.31
C TYR A 298 -1.01 12.61 1.15
N PRO A 299 0.08 13.33 1.52
CA PRO A 299 0.28 13.83 2.88
C PRO A 299 -0.77 14.87 3.30
N ILE A 300 -1.22 15.71 2.37
CA ILE A 300 -2.22 16.75 2.62
C ILE A 300 -3.57 16.10 2.95
N ALA A 301 -3.98 15.13 2.14
CA ALA A 301 -5.21 14.37 2.37
C ALA A 301 -5.17 13.62 3.72
N ASN A 302 -4.04 13.01 4.06
CA ASN A 302 -3.84 12.39 5.37
C ASN A 302 -3.94 13.39 6.52
N PHE A 303 -3.36 14.59 6.38
CA PHE A 303 -3.47 15.63 7.40
C PHE A 303 -4.93 16.04 7.62
N ILE A 304 -5.70 16.25 6.56
CA ILE A 304 -7.13 16.58 6.63
C ILE A 304 -7.91 15.46 7.34
N SER A 305 -7.62 14.18 7.03
CA SER A 305 -8.29 13.03 7.65
C SER A 305 -8.03 12.87 9.15
N LEU A 306 -7.02 13.56 9.69
CA LEU A 306 -6.69 13.54 11.12
C LEU A 306 -7.20 14.77 11.87
N GLN A 307 -7.88 15.71 11.20
CA GLN A 307 -8.50 16.88 11.83
C GLN A 307 -9.84 16.47 12.49
N ILE A 308 -9.74 15.93 13.69
CA ILE A 308 -10.86 15.48 14.49
C ILE A 308 -10.98 16.30 15.79
N ASN A 309 -12.19 16.32 16.35
CA ASN A 309 -12.42 16.87 17.69
C ASN A 309 -12.13 15.79 18.74
N GLY A 310 -11.27 16.08 19.72
CA GLY A 310 -11.00 15.20 20.87
C GLY A 310 -9.75 14.34 20.73
N SER A 311 -9.57 13.40 21.65
CA SER A 311 -8.33 12.62 21.84
C SER A 311 -8.25 11.31 21.03
N ARG A 312 -9.26 10.95 20.25
CA ARG A 312 -9.38 9.67 19.55
C ARG A 312 -8.64 9.59 18.19
N THR A 313 -7.50 10.26 18.07
CA THR A 313 -6.69 10.29 16.83
C THR A 313 -6.25 8.90 16.36
N GLY A 314 -6.01 7.97 17.29
CA GLY A 314 -5.67 6.58 16.95
C GLY A 314 -6.82 5.84 16.25
N LEU A 315 -8.07 6.00 16.75
CA LEU A 315 -9.24 5.41 16.13
C LEU A 315 -9.52 6.01 14.74
N ALA A 316 -9.39 7.34 14.60
CA ALA A 316 -9.52 8.01 13.31
C ALA A 316 -8.49 7.49 12.30
N ALA A 317 -7.23 7.37 12.69
CA ALA A 317 -6.17 6.83 11.84
C ALA A 317 -6.45 5.36 11.44
N SER A 318 -7.00 4.54 12.33
CA SER A 318 -7.36 3.14 12.04
C SER A 318 -8.52 3.05 11.05
N ILE A 319 -9.57 3.88 11.21
CA ILE A 319 -10.70 3.93 10.28
C ILE A 319 -10.24 4.42 8.90
N THR A 320 -9.46 5.50 8.85
CA THR A 320 -8.90 5.99 7.59
C THR A 320 -8.02 4.95 6.92
N GLY A 321 -7.13 4.29 7.67
CA GLY A 321 -6.27 3.22 7.16
C GLY A 321 -7.05 2.04 6.61
N PHE A 322 -8.09 1.59 7.32
CA PHE A 322 -9.00 0.54 6.86
C PHE A 322 -9.72 0.94 5.56
N THR A 323 -10.38 2.10 5.57
CA THR A 323 -11.20 2.57 4.46
C THR A 323 -10.36 2.75 3.18
N GLN A 324 -9.18 3.39 3.28
CA GLN A 324 -8.30 3.60 2.13
C GLN A 324 -7.80 2.29 1.54
N THR A 325 -7.47 1.29 2.37
CA THR A 325 -6.92 0.03 1.89
C THR A 325 -7.99 -0.87 1.27
N VAL A 326 -9.20 -0.92 1.86
CA VAL A 326 -10.34 -1.63 1.26
C VAL A 326 -10.73 -1.02 -0.08
N SER A 327 -10.86 0.32 -0.14
CA SER A 327 -11.21 1.01 -1.39
C SER A 327 -10.15 0.78 -2.47
N ALA A 328 -8.86 0.81 -2.11
CA ALA A 328 -7.77 0.51 -3.04
C ALA A 328 -7.87 -0.91 -3.61
N GLY A 329 -8.14 -1.90 -2.77
CA GLY A 329 -8.33 -3.30 -3.20
C GLY A 329 -9.53 -3.46 -4.13
N VAL A 330 -10.69 -2.93 -3.75
CA VAL A 330 -11.93 -3.06 -4.55
C VAL A 330 -11.82 -2.30 -5.88
N ILE A 331 -11.40 -1.05 -5.85
CA ILE A 331 -11.37 -0.20 -7.06
C ILE A 331 -10.30 -0.70 -8.04
N SER A 332 -9.12 -1.11 -7.56
CA SER A 332 -8.09 -1.67 -8.45
C SER A 332 -8.54 -2.97 -9.11
N PHE A 333 -9.22 -3.85 -8.38
CA PHE A 333 -9.80 -5.06 -8.97
C PHE A 333 -10.85 -4.75 -10.05
N LEU A 334 -11.79 -3.84 -9.76
CA LEU A 334 -12.82 -3.44 -10.72
C LEU A 334 -12.22 -2.82 -11.98
N SER A 335 -11.17 -2.00 -11.82
CA SER A 335 -10.46 -1.38 -12.96
C SER A 335 -9.85 -2.44 -13.88
N VAL A 336 -9.19 -3.46 -13.34
CA VAL A 336 -8.61 -4.54 -14.16
C VAL A 336 -9.70 -5.37 -14.83
N LYS A 337 -10.81 -5.67 -14.11
CA LYS A 337 -11.93 -6.42 -14.68
C LYS A 337 -12.60 -5.71 -15.88
N ILE A 338 -12.61 -4.38 -15.89
CA ILE A 338 -13.08 -3.60 -17.04
C ILE A 338 -12.16 -3.84 -18.25
N SER A 339 -10.85 -3.92 -18.03
CA SER A 339 -9.88 -4.20 -19.10
C SER A 339 -10.07 -5.60 -19.72
N ASP A 340 -10.34 -6.62 -18.91
CA ASP A 340 -10.61 -7.98 -19.41
C ASP A 340 -11.84 -8.05 -20.34
N ASN A 341 -12.76 -7.09 -20.24
CA ASN A 341 -13.93 -6.97 -21.14
C ASN A 341 -13.64 -6.27 -22.48
N GLY A 342 -12.38 -6.16 -22.88
CA GLY A 342 -11.97 -5.64 -24.21
C GLY A 342 -11.65 -4.14 -24.25
N VAL A 343 -11.60 -3.47 -23.12
CA VAL A 343 -11.12 -2.08 -23.02
C VAL A 343 -9.58 -2.12 -22.88
N SER A 344 -8.86 -1.32 -23.67
CA SER A 344 -7.40 -1.32 -23.60
C SER A 344 -6.90 -0.96 -22.18
N LEU A 345 -5.77 -1.54 -21.79
CA LEU A 345 -5.17 -1.33 -20.46
C LEU A 345 -4.88 0.16 -20.20
N GLY A 346 -4.36 0.87 -21.19
CA GLY A 346 -4.09 2.29 -21.07
C GLY A 346 -5.36 3.13 -20.88
N THR A 347 -6.43 2.86 -21.62
CA THR A 347 -7.72 3.57 -21.45
C THR A 347 -8.36 3.26 -20.12
N THR A 348 -8.30 2.01 -19.64
CA THR A 348 -8.83 1.61 -18.34
C THR A 348 -8.10 2.32 -17.18
N LEU A 349 -6.78 2.38 -17.24
CA LEU A 349 -5.97 3.11 -16.26
C LEU A 349 -6.35 4.59 -16.25
N SER A 350 -6.43 5.19 -17.44
CA SER A 350 -6.74 6.61 -17.60
C SER A 350 -8.12 6.97 -17.06
N ILE A 351 -9.15 6.22 -17.46
CA ILE A 351 -10.53 6.47 -17.01
C ILE A 351 -10.63 6.29 -15.49
N SER A 352 -10.03 5.24 -14.94
CA SER A 352 -10.06 4.99 -13.48
C SER A 352 -9.39 6.14 -12.72
N CYS A 353 -8.20 6.54 -13.13
CA CYS A 353 -7.48 7.63 -12.48
C CYS A 353 -8.17 8.99 -12.68
N LEU A 354 -8.74 9.26 -13.85
CA LEU A 354 -9.47 10.50 -14.13
C LEU A 354 -10.71 10.63 -13.24
N ILE A 355 -11.51 9.56 -13.14
CA ILE A 355 -12.70 9.54 -12.27
C ILE A 355 -12.29 9.81 -10.82
N LEU A 356 -11.24 9.16 -10.33
CA LEU A 356 -10.75 9.34 -8.97
C LEU A 356 -10.22 10.76 -8.75
N ALA A 357 -9.54 11.37 -9.73
CA ALA A 357 -9.10 12.76 -9.67
C ALA A 357 -10.29 13.75 -9.63
N LEU A 358 -11.31 13.55 -10.48
CA LEU A 358 -12.52 14.38 -10.49
C LEU A 358 -13.29 14.28 -9.17
N LEU A 359 -13.45 13.07 -8.63
CA LEU A 359 -14.06 12.87 -7.30
C LEU A 359 -13.28 13.58 -6.20
N SER A 360 -11.93 13.57 -6.27
CA SER A 360 -11.08 14.27 -5.31
C SER A 360 -11.28 15.78 -5.38
N ILE A 361 -11.40 16.38 -6.57
CA ILE A 361 -11.75 17.79 -6.77
C ILE A 361 -13.11 18.10 -6.13
N PHE A 362 -14.12 17.29 -6.42
CA PHE A 362 -15.47 17.48 -5.89
C PHE A 362 -15.51 17.45 -4.36
N VAL A 363 -14.82 16.48 -3.74
CA VAL A 363 -14.73 16.38 -2.28
C VAL A 363 -14.02 17.59 -1.67
N THR A 364 -12.98 18.11 -2.33
CA THR A 364 -12.27 19.31 -1.86
C THR A 364 -13.15 20.56 -1.93
N ILE A 365 -13.93 20.72 -3.00
CA ILE A 365 -14.87 21.85 -3.13
C ILE A 365 -15.91 21.81 -1.99
N ILE A 366 -16.49 20.64 -1.72
CA ILE A 366 -17.46 20.45 -0.64
C ILE A 366 -16.82 20.75 0.73
N GLY A 367 -15.57 20.34 0.92
CA GLY A 367 -14.79 20.60 2.13
C GLY A 367 -14.58 22.10 2.39
N ASN A 368 -14.21 22.85 1.34
CA ASN A 368 -13.89 24.29 1.44
C ASN A 368 -15.09 25.25 1.51
N ASN A 369 -16.29 24.83 1.15
CA ASN A 369 -17.49 25.71 1.15
C ASN A 369 -17.98 26.14 2.55
N LYS A 370 -17.09 26.21 3.56
CA LYS A 370 -17.38 26.69 4.92
C LYS A 370 -16.21 27.47 5.56
N LYS A 371 -15.41 28.18 4.76
CA LYS A 371 -14.54 29.25 5.33
C LYS A 371 -15.09 30.61 4.98
#